data_1f3a6e2451d0a13395cc82ccc32a1d45
#
_entry.id   1f3a6e2451d0a13395cc82ccc32a1d45
#
_cell.length_a   1.000
_cell.length_b   1.000
_cell.length_c   1.000
_cell.angle_alpha   90.00
_cell.angle_beta   90.00
_cell.angle_gamma   90.00
#
_symmetry.space_group_name_H-M   'P 1'
#
loop_
_entity.id
_entity.type
_entity.pdbx_description
1 polymer ?
#
loop_
_entity_poly.entity_id
_entity_poly.type
_entity_poly.pdbx_seq_one_letter_code
_entity_poly.pdbx_strand_id
1 'polypeptide(L)'
;MTGSFDGFIAIDWSGATGKRYQGIAIAECGPGNGAPILISPPESNRPWTRTQVLEWLDWRIGQGGRSLIGIDCAFSLPFDTAASYFQQDTATVFDLWDLVERVCQADLDLFGGAFPRHPAHASGYWTSGARPEGLVLGRRATEDVCRADGTGSPESPYKLIGAKQVGKGALAGMRLLRALRLRRDDVAVWPFEPTEGRSTLVEIYPRLFLMRTGWGLRKVRTWSDLNGCLALLDSDGVDASAPVPTDHDTDALVSAAGLRWLCRNPGVWSPAGLNERAQRQEGWIFGVGAPH
;
A
#
# COMPACT_ATOMS: atom_id res chain seq x y z
N MET A 1 15.77 -18.30 0.56
CA MET A 1 16.21 -17.25 1.53
C MET A 1 16.10 -15.91 0.81
N THR A 2 15.18 -15.06 1.22
CA THR A 2 15.12 -13.67 0.74
C THR A 2 16.38 -12.96 1.23
N GLY A 3 17.27 -12.58 0.32
CA GLY A 3 18.47 -11.81 0.66
C GLY A 3 18.12 -10.51 1.39
N SER A 4 19.08 -9.90 2.11
CA SER A 4 18.88 -8.65 2.83
C SER A 4 18.46 -7.50 1.90
N PHE A 5 17.63 -6.60 2.38
CA PHE A 5 17.33 -5.32 1.73
C PHE A 5 18.28 -4.23 2.25
N ASP A 6 18.66 -3.32 1.36
CA ASP A 6 19.54 -2.20 1.65
C ASP A 6 18.75 -0.94 2.05
N GLY A 7 17.44 -0.94 1.82
CA GLY A 7 16.54 0.15 2.16
C GLY A 7 15.10 -0.30 2.37
N PHE A 8 14.37 0.47 3.19
CA PHE A 8 12.96 0.27 3.51
C PHE A 8 12.22 1.57 3.26
N ILE A 9 11.30 1.54 2.32
CA ILE A 9 10.55 2.72 1.88
C ILE A 9 9.08 2.46 2.18
N ALA A 10 8.40 3.44 2.75
CA ALA A 10 6.96 3.38 2.94
C ALA A 10 6.28 4.62 2.37
N ILE A 11 5.17 4.38 1.71
CA ILE A 11 4.37 5.42 1.05
C ILE A 11 2.96 5.35 1.63
N ASP A 12 2.59 6.37 2.41
CA ASP A 12 1.18 6.67 2.64
C ASP A 12 0.59 7.21 1.35
N TRP A 13 -0.48 6.57 0.86
CA TRP A 13 -0.97 6.73 -0.50
C TRP A 13 -2.36 7.32 -0.57
N SER A 14 -2.59 8.21 -1.52
CA SER A 14 -3.88 8.86 -1.68
C SER A 14 -4.54 8.63 -3.04
N GLY A 15 -5.79 8.21 -3.00
CA GLY A 15 -6.70 8.16 -4.16
C GLY A 15 -7.54 9.43 -4.35
N ALA A 16 -7.25 10.53 -3.67
CA ALA A 16 -8.03 11.76 -3.74
C ALA A 16 -8.05 12.35 -5.16
N THR A 17 -9.12 13.07 -5.48
CA THR A 17 -9.22 13.85 -6.71
C THR A 17 -8.44 15.16 -6.55
N GLY A 18 -7.68 15.55 -7.55
CA GLY A 18 -6.91 16.79 -7.53
C GLY A 18 -5.62 16.68 -8.35
N LYS A 19 -4.78 17.71 -8.24
CA LYS A 19 -3.47 17.73 -8.92
C LYS A 19 -2.30 17.47 -7.97
N ARG A 20 -2.50 17.68 -6.65
CA ARG A 20 -1.49 17.46 -5.61
C ARG A 20 -2.19 16.98 -4.34
N TYR A 21 -1.54 16.13 -3.58
CA TYR A 21 -2.19 15.38 -2.51
C TYR A 21 -1.44 15.53 -1.20
N GLN A 22 -2.00 16.26 -0.26
CA GLN A 22 -1.48 16.34 1.11
C GLN A 22 -1.46 14.98 1.81
N GLY A 23 -2.31 14.03 1.37
CA GLY A 23 -2.37 12.67 1.87
C GLY A 23 -1.37 11.72 1.20
N ILE A 24 -0.29 12.20 0.58
CA ILE A 24 0.84 11.38 0.15
C ILE A 24 2.07 11.79 0.95
N ALA A 25 2.63 10.85 1.68
CA ALA A 25 3.89 11.00 2.39
C ALA A 25 4.80 9.81 2.10
N ILE A 26 6.10 10.06 1.99
CA ILE A 26 7.12 9.03 1.76
C ILE A 26 8.14 9.10 2.87
N ALA A 27 8.46 7.95 3.46
CA ALA A 27 9.58 7.82 4.38
C ALA A 27 10.49 6.67 3.97
N GLU A 28 11.78 6.78 4.29
CA GLU A 28 12.73 5.70 4.12
C GLU A 28 13.65 5.55 5.33
N CYS A 29 14.15 4.33 5.53
CA CYS A 29 15.25 4.04 6.45
C CYS A 29 16.17 2.96 5.86
N GLY A 30 17.43 2.98 6.29
CA GLY A 30 18.40 1.94 5.96
C GLY A 30 18.27 0.70 6.85
N PRO A 31 19.14 -0.29 6.64
CA PRO A 31 19.32 -1.41 7.57
C PRO A 31 19.80 -0.92 8.94
N GLY A 32 19.70 -1.79 9.96
CA GLY A 32 20.04 -1.42 11.35
C GLY A 32 18.88 -0.76 12.07
N ASN A 33 19.15 0.21 12.94
CA ASN A 33 18.14 0.83 13.83
C ASN A 33 17.94 2.33 13.58
N GLY A 34 18.68 2.95 12.64
CA GLY A 34 18.60 4.39 12.37
C GLY A 34 17.16 4.86 12.15
N ALA A 35 16.86 6.07 12.60
CA ALA A 35 15.54 6.68 12.46
C ALA A 35 15.10 6.76 11.00
N PRO A 36 13.83 6.54 10.68
CA PRO A 36 13.28 6.81 9.36
C PRO A 36 13.28 8.33 9.08
N ILE A 37 13.43 8.70 7.82
CA ILE A 37 13.41 10.09 7.37
C ILE A 37 12.27 10.30 6.36
N LEU A 38 11.63 11.47 6.44
CA LEU A 38 10.67 11.89 5.43
C LEU A 38 11.37 12.35 4.16
N ILE A 39 10.86 11.92 3.02
CA ILE A 39 11.33 12.33 1.71
C ILE A 39 10.47 13.49 1.22
N SER A 40 11.09 14.61 0.96
CA SER A 40 10.40 15.79 0.43
C SER A 40 10.09 15.64 -1.06
N PRO A 41 8.94 16.16 -1.53
CA PRO A 41 8.67 16.27 -2.94
C PRO A 41 9.75 17.10 -3.68
N PRO A 42 9.96 16.90 -4.99
CA PRO A 42 10.92 17.69 -5.78
C PRO A 42 10.69 19.20 -5.68
N GLU A 43 9.42 19.61 -5.57
CA GLU A 43 9.03 20.99 -5.26
C GLU A 43 8.69 21.05 -3.76
N SER A 44 9.67 21.33 -2.91
CA SER A 44 9.62 21.22 -1.45
C SER A 44 8.48 22.00 -0.76
N ASN A 45 7.89 22.99 -1.45
CA ASN A 45 6.75 23.78 -0.94
C ASN A 45 5.39 23.30 -1.44
N ARG A 46 5.33 22.18 -2.14
CA ARG A 46 4.09 21.63 -2.71
C ARG A 46 3.97 20.13 -2.41
N PRO A 47 2.77 19.63 -2.16
CA PRO A 47 2.53 18.20 -1.97
C PRO A 47 2.89 17.37 -3.21
N TRP A 48 3.14 16.08 -3.00
CA TRP A 48 3.37 15.12 -4.07
C TRP A 48 2.23 15.06 -5.10
N THR A 49 2.59 14.81 -6.37
CA THR A 49 1.69 14.18 -7.35
C THR A 49 1.99 12.69 -7.45
N ARG A 50 1.05 11.87 -7.92
CA ARG A 50 1.29 10.43 -8.09
C ARG A 50 2.33 10.14 -9.18
N THR A 51 2.35 10.97 -10.22
CA THR A 51 3.39 10.88 -11.26
C THR A 51 4.77 11.18 -10.68
N GLN A 52 4.90 12.17 -9.80
CA GLN A 52 6.17 12.44 -9.11
C GLN A 52 6.60 11.28 -8.22
N VAL A 53 5.67 10.60 -7.55
CA VAL A 53 5.99 9.38 -6.77
C VAL A 53 6.51 8.28 -7.69
N LEU A 54 5.87 8.05 -8.85
CA LEU A 54 6.34 7.08 -9.84
C LEU A 54 7.75 7.40 -10.34
N GLU A 55 8.01 8.66 -10.70
CA GLU A 55 9.30 9.13 -11.18
C GLU A 55 10.38 9.02 -10.08
N TRP A 56 10.03 9.36 -8.85
CA TRP A 56 10.94 9.24 -7.72
C TRP A 56 11.27 7.77 -7.42
N LEU A 57 10.29 6.87 -7.43
CA LEU A 57 10.52 5.44 -7.25
C LEU A 57 11.42 4.86 -8.34
N ASP A 58 11.16 5.19 -9.60
CA ASP A 58 11.96 4.76 -10.73
C ASP A 58 13.42 5.23 -10.59
N TRP A 59 13.61 6.52 -10.26
CA TRP A 59 14.93 7.07 -9.97
C TRP A 59 15.59 6.38 -8.77
N ARG A 60 14.87 6.26 -7.64
CA ARG A 60 15.42 5.72 -6.37
C ARG A 60 15.88 4.28 -6.51
N ILE A 61 15.10 3.45 -7.19
CA ILE A 61 15.48 2.06 -7.46
C ILE A 61 16.69 2.02 -8.41
N GLY A 62 16.73 2.92 -9.40
CA GLY A 62 17.86 3.05 -10.32
C GLY A 62 19.18 3.47 -9.68
N GLN A 63 19.19 3.97 -8.43
CA GLN A 63 20.43 4.26 -7.69
C GLN A 63 21.15 2.99 -7.22
N GLY A 64 20.54 1.82 -7.40
CA GLY A 64 21.08 0.54 -6.96
C GLY A 64 20.73 0.19 -5.52
N GLY A 65 21.11 -1.05 -5.13
CA GLY A 65 20.65 -1.65 -3.89
C GLY A 65 19.23 -2.20 -4.00
N ARG A 66 18.88 -3.10 -3.08
CA ARG A 66 17.52 -3.71 -3.01
C ARG A 66 16.68 -3.00 -1.96
N SER A 67 15.53 -2.51 -2.36
CA SER A 67 14.60 -1.85 -1.44
C SER A 67 13.35 -2.71 -1.23
N LEU A 68 12.88 -2.78 0.03
CA LEU A 68 11.52 -3.22 0.34
C LEU A 68 10.62 -1.98 0.41
N ILE A 69 9.63 -1.92 -0.47
CA ILE A 69 8.80 -0.72 -0.71
C ILE A 69 7.36 -1.04 -0.36
N GLY A 70 6.84 -0.44 0.71
CA GLY A 70 5.45 -0.57 1.11
C GLY A 70 4.59 0.58 0.59
N ILE A 71 3.41 0.26 0.05
CA ILE A 71 2.43 1.26 -0.38
C ILE A 71 1.11 1.00 0.35
N ASP A 72 0.57 2.02 1.04
CA ASP A 72 -0.72 1.92 1.76
C ASP A 72 -1.91 2.01 0.80
N CYS A 73 -2.06 0.98 0.00
CA CYS A 73 -3.24 0.78 -0.82
C CYS A 73 -3.41 -0.70 -1.17
N ALA A 74 -4.65 -1.12 -1.44
CA ALA A 74 -4.90 -2.46 -1.96
C ALA A 74 -4.33 -2.60 -3.38
N PHE A 75 -3.54 -3.66 -3.60
CA PHE A 75 -2.90 -3.93 -4.89
C PHE A 75 -3.84 -4.60 -5.89
N SER A 76 -5.01 -5.06 -5.40
CA SER A 76 -6.03 -5.70 -6.22
C SER A 76 -7.42 -5.51 -5.63
N LEU A 77 -8.40 -6.10 -6.30
CA LEU A 77 -9.81 -6.16 -5.89
C LEU A 77 -10.17 -7.59 -5.45
N PRO A 78 -11.22 -7.79 -4.64
CA PRO A 78 -11.83 -9.09 -4.42
C PRO A 78 -12.26 -9.73 -5.75
N PHE A 79 -11.67 -10.86 -6.09
CA PHE A 79 -11.89 -11.50 -7.39
C PHE A 79 -13.24 -12.24 -7.49
N ASP A 80 -13.97 -12.43 -6.39
CA ASP A 80 -15.37 -12.86 -6.45
C ASP A 80 -16.23 -11.88 -7.28
N THR A 81 -15.88 -10.59 -7.26
CA THR A 81 -16.55 -9.57 -8.07
C THR A 81 -15.75 -9.25 -9.33
N ALA A 82 -14.42 -9.08 -9.21
CA ALA A 82 -13.57 -8.66 -10.33
C ALA A 82 -13.49 -9.70 -11.45
N ALA A 83 -13.68 -10.99 -11.17
CA ALA A 83 -13.74 -12.04 -12.20
C ALA A 83 -14.81 -11.76 -13.26
N SER A 84 -15.92 -11.12 -12.87
CA SER A 84 -16.99 -10.75 -13.81
C SER A 84 -16.57 -9.70 -14.86
N TYR A 85 -15.43 -9.04 -14.67
CA TYR A 85 -14.89 -8.06 -15.63
C TYR A 85 -14.19 -8.74 -16.83
N PHE A 86 -13.95 -10.04 -16.73
CA PHE A 86 -13.21 -10.82 -17.72
C PHE A 86 -14.07 -11.90 -18.32
N GLN A 87 -13.78 -12.25 -19.57
CA GLN A 87 -14.43 -13.37 -20.26
C GLN A 87 -13.74 -14.72 -19.98
N GLN A 88 -12.61 -14.70 -19.25
CA GLN A 88 -11.76 -15.87 -18.98
C GLN A 88 -11.56 -16.05 -17.48
N ASP A 89 -11.71 -17.26 -17.01
CA ASP A 89 -11.50 -17.63 -15.59
C ASP A 89 -10.02 -17.58 -15.17
N THR A 90 -9.11 -17.43 -16.14
CA THR A 90 -7.64 -17.41 -15.91
C THR A 90 -7.08 -16.02 -15.67
N ALA A 91 -7.92 -14.99 -15.61
CA ALA A 91 -7.46 -13.61 -15.38
C ALA A 91 -6.64 -13.49 -14.10
N THR A 92 -5.57 -12.70 -14.18
CA THR A 92 -4.62 -12.42 -13.11
C THR A 92 -4.77 -10.97 -12.63
N VAL A 93 -4.03 -10.61 -11.59
CA VAL A 93 -3.91 -9.22 -11.14
C VAL A 93 -3.36 -8.30 -12.25
N PHE A 94 -2.47 -8.80 -13.10
CA PHE A 94 -1.90 -8.01 -14.19
C PHE A 94 -2.94 -7.68 -15.27
N ASP A 95 -3.83 -8.62 -15.57
CA ASP A 95 -4.98 -8.35 -16.44
C ASP A 95 -5.91 -7.29 -15.85
N LEU A 96 -6.10 -7.31 -14.52
CA LEU A 96 -6.88 -6.28 -13.81
C LEU A 96 -6.20 -4.91 -13.90
N TRP A 97 -4.88 -4.82 -13.70
CA TRP A 97 -4.15 -3.55 -13.83
C TRP A 97 -4.20 -2.99 -15.25
N ASP A 98 -4.09 -3.86 -16.27
CA ASP A 98 -4.23 -3.48 -17.66
C ASP A 98 -5.65 -2.99 -17.98
N LEU A 99 -6.67 -3.63 -17.40
CA LEU A 99 -8.06 -3.21 -17.56
C LEU A 99 -8.29 -1.83 -16.89
N VAL A 100 -7.80 -1.64 -15.66
CA VAL A 100 -7.92 -0.36 -14.94
C VAL A 100 -7.23 0.75 -15.73
N GLU A 101 -6.01 0.52 -16.23
CA GLU A 101 -5.29 1.52 -17.03
C GLU A 101 -6.03 1.86 -18.31
N ARG A 102 -6.51 0.86 -19.05
CA ARG A 102 -7.26 1.07 -20.30
C ARG A 102 -8.52 1.91 -20.10
N VAL A 103 -9.24 1.68 -19.00
CA VAL A 103 -10.47 2.45 -18.68
C VAL A 103 -10.13 3.85 -18.20
N CYS A 104 -9.03 4.00 -17.47
CA CYS A 104 -8.63 5.27 -16.84
C CYS A 104 -7.55 6.03 -17.61
N GLN A 105 -7.22 5.65 -18.83
CA GLN A 105 -6.13 6.26 -19.62
C GLN A 105 -6.25 7.79 -19.79
N ALA A 106 -7.48 8.31 -19.81
CA ALA A 106 -7.75 9.74 -19.90
C ALA A 106 -7.72 10.45 -18.54
N ASP A 107 -7.73 9.72 -17.43
CA ASP A 107 -7.60 10.30 -16.09
C ASP A 107 -6.14 10.72 -15.85
N LEU A 108 -5.94 11.98 -15.50
CA LEU A 108 -4.61 12.54 -15.26
C LEU A 108 -4.00 12.02 -13.95
N ASP A 109 -2.68 12.06 -13.88
CA ASP A 109 -1.90 11.81 -12.66
C ASP A 109 -2.26 10.46 -11.99
N LEU A 110 -2.32 9.39 -12.77
CA LEU A 110 -2.66 8.04 -12.32
C LEU A 110 -4.00 7.93 -11.54
N PHE A 111 -4.90 8.91 -11.68
CA PHE A 111 -6.21 8.84 -11.04
C PHE A 111 -7.03 7.70 -11.61
N GLY A 112 -7.73 6.95 -10.75
CA GLY A 112 -8.54 5.78 -11.15
C GLY A 112 -10.04 6.06 -11.19
N GLY A 113 -10.46 7.32 -11.33
CA GLY A 113 -11.85 7.74 -11.13
C GLY A 113 -12.80 7.32 -12.24
N ALA A 114 -12.33 7.05 -13.45
CA ALA A 114 -13.16 6.58 -14.55
C ALA A 114 -13.66 5.14 -14.34
N PHE A 115 -12.86 4.29 -13.69
CA PHE A 115 -13.17 2.86 -13.52
C PHE A 115 -14.50 2.59 -12.82
N PRO A 116 -14.78 3.15 -11.61
CA PRO A 116 -16.05 2.91 -10.91
C PRO A 116 -17.24 3.65 -11.54
N ARG A 117 -17.02 4.49 -12.54
CA ARG A 117 -18.08 5.15 -13.31
C ARG A 117 -18.38 4.42 -14.63
N HIS A 118 -17.54 3.50 -15.02
CA HIS A 118 -17.73 2.74 -16.26
C HIS A 118 -18.91 1.77 -16.09
N PRO A 119 -19.90 1.74 -17.01
CA PRO A 119 -21.12 0.94 -16.86
C PRO A 119 -20.87 -0.54 -16.57
N ALA A 120 -19.83 -1.12 -17.15
CA ALA A 120 -19.51 -2.53 -16.96
C ALA A 120 -18.91 -2.85 -15.56
N HIS A 121 -18.46 -1.84 -14.80
CA HIS A 121 -17.74 -2.04 -13.54
C HIS A 121 -18.40 -1.34 -12.36
N ALA A 122 -19.31 -0.39 -12.59
CA ALA A 122 -19.91 0.46 -11.56
C ALA A 122 -20.68 -0.31 -10.48
N SER A 123 -21.31 -1.42 -10.84
CA SER A 123 -22.21 -2.17 -9.94
C SER A 123 -21.53 -2.77 -8.70
N GLY A 124 -20.20 -2.98 -8.76
CA GLY A 124 -19.41 -3.47 -7.61
C GLY A 124 -19.10 -2.40 -6.57
N TYR A 125 -19.28 -1.11 -6.89
CA TYR A 125 -18.79 -0.01 -6.07
C TYR A 125 -19.89 0.73 -5.29
N TRP A 126 -19.55 1.06 -4.05
CA TRP A 126 -20.32 2.03 -3.27
C TRP A 126 -19.72 3.44 -3.44
N THR A 127 -20.33 4.28 -4.28
CA THR A 127 -19.76 5.55 -4.74
C THR A 127 -20.35 6.79 -4.08
N SER A 128 -21.61 6.73 -3.62
CA SER A 128 -22.32 7.90 -3.07
C SER A 128 -23.53 7.50 -2.21
N GLY A 129 -23.98 8.39 -1.35
CA GLY A 129 -25.19 8.23 -0.57
C GLY A 129 -25.22 7.06 0.40
N ALA A 130 -26.41 6.57 0.73
CA ALA A 130 -26.57 5.34 1.50
C ALA A 130 -26.07 4.13 0.68
N ARG A 131 -25.61 3.10 1.39
CA ARG A 131 -25.19 1.86 0.72
C ARG A 131 -26.41 1.27 -0.02
N PRO A 132 -26.27 0.97 -1.33
CA PRO A 132 -27.37 0.35 -2.09
C PRO A 132 -27.84 -0.94 -1.42
N GLU A 133 -29.16 -1.15 -1.40
CA GLU A 133 -29.74 -2.38 -0.90
C GLU A 133 -29.23 -3.57 -1.71
N GLY A 134 -28.89 -4.67 -1.02
CA GLY A 134 -28.33 -5.86 -1.65
C GLY A 134 -26.85 -5.77 -2.09
N LEU A 135 -26.22 -4.60 -2.06
CA LEU A 135 -24.80 -4.49 -2.40
C LEU A 135 -23.95 -5.15 -1.31
N VAL A 136 -23.29 -6.23 -1.65
CA VAL A 136 -22.26 -6.87 -0.83
C VAL A 136 -20.91 -6.38 -1.30
N LEU A 137 -20.20 -5.62 -0.44
CA LEU A 137 -18.83 -5.25 -0.71
C LEU A 137 -17.94 -6.45 -0.43
N GLY A 138 -17.41 -7.05 -1.51
CA GLY A 138 -16.47 -8.16 -1.40
C GLY A 138 -15.22 -7.78 -0.61
N ARG A 139 -14.58 -8.77 0.01
CA ARG A 139 -13.29 -8.66 0.68
C ARG A 139 -12.35 -9.70 0.12
N ARG A 140 -11.07 -9.37 0.14
CA ARG A 140 -10.01 -10.34 -0.16
C ARG A 140 -9.71 -11.17 1.10
N ALA A 141 -9.14 -12.33 0.92
CA ALA A 141 -8.76 -13.19 2.05
C ALA A 141 -7.89 -12.46 3.09
N THR A 142 -7.01 -11.57 2.64
CA THR A 142 -6.12 -10.80 3.52
C THR A 142 -6.87 -9.89 4.50
N GLU A 143 -7.96 -9.22 4.09
CA GLU A 143 -8.79 -8.40 4.97
C GLU A 143 -9.51 -9.22 6.04
N ASP A 144 -9.96 -10.42 5.67
CA ASP A 144 -10.65 -11.33 6.60
C ASP A 144 -9.67 -11.93 7.62
N VAL A 145 -8.47 -12.33 7.19
CA VAL A 145 -7.40 -12.81 8.09
C VAL A 145 -6.96 -11.68 9.03
N CYS A 146 -6.72 -10.46 8.51
CA CYS A 146 -6.34 -9.30 9.31
C CYS A 146 -7.35 -9.03 10.44
N ARG A 147 -8.64 -9.17 10.16
CA ARG A 147 -9.70 -9.02 11.16
C ARG A 147 -9.71 -10.16 12.16
N ALA A 148 -9.59 -11.41 11.70
CA ALA A 148 -9.57 -12.58 12.56
C ALA A 148 -8.39 -12.56 13.54
N ASP A 149 -7.23 -12.10 13.08
CA ASP A 149 -6.00 -11.94 13.89
C ASP A 149 -6.07 -10.77 14.87
N GLY A 150 -7.10 -9.93 14.81
CA GLY A 150 -7.21 -8.72 15.63
C GLY A 150 -6.18 -7.63 15.31
N THR A 151 -5.49 -7.72 14.18
CA THR A 151 -4.45 -6.77 13.76
C THR A 151 -5.01 -5.56 13.01
N GLY A 152 -6.33 -5.51 12.82
CA GLY A 152 -7.04 -4.40 12.22
C GLY A 152 -8.30 -4.83 11.49
N SER A 153 -8.98 -3.86 10.87
CA SER A 153 -10.15 -4.11 10.04
C SER A 153 -10.07 -3.24 8.78
N PRO A 154 -9.24 -3.63 7.80
CA PRO A 154 -9.18 -2.94 6.53
C PRO A 154 -10.54 -2.99 5.83
N GLU A 155 -10.88 -1.92 5.15
CA GLU A 155 -12.13 -1.81 4.41
C GLU A 155 -12.00 -2.44 3.02
N SER A 156 -13.14 -2.79 2.43
CA SER A 156 -13.20 -3.30 1.06
C SER A 156 -12.69 -2.28 0.04
N PRO A 157 -11.88 -2.68 -0.94
CA PRO A 157 -11.47 -1.83 -2.07
C PRO A 157 -12.63 -1.35 -2.96
N TYR A 158 -13.82 -1.91 -2.81
CA TYR A 158 -15.03 -1.43 -3.48
C TYR A 158 -15.73 -0.27 -2.76
N LYS A 159 -15.23 0.17 -1.60
CA LYS A 159 -15.76 1.32 -0.87
C LYS A 159 -15.08 2.62 -1.32
N LEU A 160 -15.84 3.51 -1.95
CA LEU A 160 -15.35 4.79 -2.48
C LEU A 160 -15.86 6.02 -1.72
N ILE A 161 -16.66 5.83 -0.67
CA ILE A 161 -17.30 6.92 0.08
C ILE A 161 -17.05 6.83 1.58
N GLY A 162 -17.13 7.97 2.25
CA GLY A 162 -17.04 8.11 3.71
C GLY A 162 -15.60 8.04 4.22
N ALA A 163 -15.50 7.99 5.55
CA ALA A 163 -14.21 7.74 6.20
C ALA A 163 -13.68 6.35 5.78
N LYS A 164 -12.37 6.22 5.60
CA LYS A 164 -11.70 4.99 5.19
C LYS A 164 -12.13 4.51 3.78
N GLN A 165 -12.26 5.43 2.83
CA GLN A 165 -12.48 5.10 1.43
C GLN A 165 -11.17 4.63 0.80
N VAL A 166 -10.97 3.32 0.71
CA VAL A 166 -9.71 2.74 0.20
C VAL A 166 -9.72 2.51 -1.33
N GLY A 167 -10.92 2.39 -1.93
CA GLY A 167 -11.03 1.99 -3.34
C GLY A 167 -10.41 2.96 -4.34
N LYS A 168 -10.47 4.28 -4.09
CA LYS A 168 -9.80 5.26 -4.95
C LYS A 168 -8.28 5.14 -4.89
N GLY A 169 -7.75 4.88 -3.69
CA GLY A 169 -6.34 4.60 -3.48
C GLY A 169 -5.90 3.34 -4.20
N ALA A 170 -6.69 2.27 -4.09
CA ALA A 170 -6.43 1.00 -4.76
C ALA A 170 -6.32 1.16 -6.29
N LEU A 171 -7.31 1.80 -6.94
CA LEU A 171 -7.29 2.00 -8.38
C LEU A 171 -6.11 2.85 -8.86
N ALA A 172 -5.78 3.92 -8.14
CA ALA A 172 -4.62 4.75 -8.43
C ALA A 172 -3.29 3.98 -8.19
N GLY A 173 -3.24 3.16 -7.14
CA GLY A 173 -2.10 2.30 -6.81
C GLY A 173 -1.86 1.23 -7.89
N MET A 174 -2.90 0.59 -8.41
CA MET A 174 -2.79 -0.39 -9.51
C MET A 174 -2.16 0.24 -10.76
N ARG A 175 -2.50 1.50 -11.08
CA ARG A 175 -1.89 2.24 -12.19
C ARG A 175 -0.40 2.54 -11.93
N LEU A 176 -0.05 2.92 -10.70
CA LEU A 176 1.35 3.11 -10.30
C LEU A 176 2.15 1.82 -10.44
N LEU A 177 1.66 0.72 -9.84
CA LEU A 177 2.31 -0.60 -9.86
C LEU A 177 2.54 -1.09 -11.29
N ARG A 178 1.50 -0.99 -12.13
CA ARG A 178 1.61 -1.32 -13.55
C ARG A 178 2.68 -0.50 -14.26
N ALA A 179 2.65 0.82 -14.08
CA ALA A 179 3.58 1.73 -14.74
C ALA A 179 5.04 1.46 -14.31
N LEU A 180 5.27 1.24 -13.01
CA LEU A 180 6.62 0.95 -12.51
C LEU A 180 7.13 -0.41 -13.00
N ARG A 181 6.28 -1.45 -12.96
CA ARG A 181 6.62 -2.79 -13.44
C ARG A 181 6.98 -2.82 -14.93
N LEU A 182 6.33 -1.99 -15.75
CA LEU A 182 6.64 -1.88 -17.18
C LEU A 182 7.93 -1.10 -17.49
N ARG A 183 8.40 -0.28 -16.53
CA ARG A 183 9.65 0.49 -16.67
C ARG A 183 10.87 -0.28 -16.20
N ARG A 184 10.68 -1.28 -15.28
CA ARG A 184 11.76 -1.90 -14.53
C ARG A 184 11.59 -3.41 -14.43
N ASP A 185 12.62 -4.14 -14.82
CA ASP A 185 12.73 -5.59 -14.70
C ASP A 185 13.37 -6.05 -13.37
N ASP A 186 14.06 -5.12 -12.66
CA ASP A 186 14.66 -5.31 -11.35
C ASP A 186 13.69 -5.07 -10.18
N VAL A 187 12.39 -4.98 -10.45
CA VAL A 187 11.31 -4.82 -9.49
C VAL A 187 10.39 -6.04 -9.49
N ALA A 188 9.97 -6.47 -8.32
CA ALA A 188 8.92 -7.48 -8.14
C ALA A 188 7.77 -6.93 -7.30
N VAL A 189 6.55 -7.38 -7.56
CA VAL A 189 5.39 -7.08 -6.73
C VAL A 189 4.94 -8.35 -6.02
N TRP A 190 5.19 -8.41 -4.72
CA TRP A 190 4.75 -9.53 -3.88
C TRP A 190 3.25 -9.43 -3.55
N PRO A 191 2.49 -10.53 -3.51
CA PRO A 191 2.93 -11.93 -3.67
C PRO A 191 2.86 -12.46 -5.11
N PHE A 192 2.66 -11.61 -6.11
CA PHE A 192 2.38 -11.99 -7.50
C PHE A 192 3.61 -12.46 -8.27
N GLU A 193 4.80 -12.04 -7.85
CA GLU A 193 6.07 -12.30 -8.54
C GLU A 193 7.15 -12.80 -7.58
N PRO A 194 8.09 -13.63 -8.07
CA PRO A 194 9.29 -13.99 -7.31
C PRO A 194 10.11 -12.75 -6.96
N THR A 195 10.62 -12.67 -5.74
CA THR A 195 11.26 -11.46 -5.17
C THR A 195 12.78 -11.54 -5.09
N GLU A 196 13.37 -12.70 -5.41
CA GLU A 196 14.81 -12.95 -5.28
C GLU A 196 15.64 -11.99 -6.14
N GLY A 197 16.58 -11.29 -5.50
CA GLY A 197 17.50 -10.37 -6.18
C GLY A 197 16.88 -9.03 -6.63
N ARG A 198 15.59 -8.81 -6.44
CA ARG A 198 14.88 -7.62 -6.91
C ARG A 198 14.43 -6.72 -5.76
N SER A 199 14.31 -5.41 -6.02
CA SER A 199 13.53 -4.52 -5.17
C SER A 199 12.08 -4.98 -5.16
N THR A 200 11.43 -4.95 -3.99
CA THR A 200 10.13 -5.61 -3.82
C THR A 200 9.08 -4.62 -3.33
N LEU A 201 7.99 -4.50 -4.08
CA LEU A 201 6.80 -3.77 -3.64
C LEU A 201 5.88 -4.69 -2.87
N VAL A 202 5.36 -4.19 -1.74
CA VAL A 202 4.40 -4.88 -0.88
C VAL A 202 3.24 -3.95 -0.52
N GLU A 203 2.05 -4.51 -0.42
CA GLU A 203 0.90 -3.80 0.16
C GLU A 203 1.10 -3.67 1.67
N ILE A 204 0.96 -2.47 2.21
CA ILE A 204 1.01 -2.25 3.65
C ILE A 204 -0.31 -1.72 4.20
N TYR A 205 -0.45 -1.85 5.50
CA TYR A 205 -1.53 -1.29 6.28
C TYR A 205 -0.91 -0.70 7.56
N PRO A 206 -0.70 0.63 7.67
CA PRO A 206 0.05 1.25 8.77
C PRO A 206 -0.46 0.85 10.15
N ARG A 207 -1.77 0.66 10.28
CA ARG A 207 -2.39 0.19 11.53
C ARG A 207 -1.87 -1.18 11.99
N LEU A 208 -1.48 -2.06 11.07
CA LEU A 208 -0.92 -3.38 11.39
C LEU A 208 0.33 -3.25 12.26
N PHE A 209 1.24 -2.33 11.92
CA PHE A 209 2.48 -2.11 12.68
C PHE A 209 2.18 -1.67 14.11
N LEU A 210 1.23 -0.74 14.29
CA LEU A 210 0.82 -0.25 15.60
C LEU A 210 0.15 -1.35 16.43
N MET A 211 -0.68 -2.20 15.83
CA MET A 211 -1.32 -3.31 16.53
C MET A 211 -0.31 -4.37 16.94
N ARG A 212 0.63 -4.73 16.06
CA ARG A 212 1.64 -5.74 16.33
C ARG A 212 2.65 -5.36 17.41
N THR A 213 2.93 -4.07 17.56
CA THR A 213 3.81 -3.56 18.61
C THR A 213 3.11 -3.33 19.95
N GLY A 214 1.78 -3.56 20.04
CA GLY A 214 1.00 -3.29 21.24
C GLY A 214 0.67 -1.81 21.45
N TRP A 215 1.00 -0.91 20.52
CA TRP A 215 0.54 0.48 20.55
C TRP A 215 -0.97 0.59 20.49
N GLY A 216 -1.61 -0.28 19.72
CA GLY A 216 -3.05 -0.43 19.62
C GLY A 216 -3.72 0.62 18.75
N LEU A 217 -4.92 1.06 19.17
CA LEU A 217 -5.76 1.96 18.35
C LEU A 217 -5.48 3.45 18.60
N ARG A 218 -4.55 3.79 19.50
CA ARG A 218 -4.21 5.19 19.76
C ARG A 218 -3.63 5.85 18.52
N LYS A 219 -4.03 7.08 18.26
CA LYS A 219 -3.40 7.88 17.20
C LYS A 219 -2.05 8.39 17.66
N VAL A 220 -1.11 8.43 16.73
CA VAL A 220 0.20 9.08 16.90
C VAL A 220 0.01 10.56 16.60
N ARG A 221 0.14 11.42 17.60
CA ARG A 221 -0.16 12.86 17.44
C ARG A 221 0.95 13.80 17.90
N THR A 222 1.93 13.26 18.59
CA THR A 222 3.06 14.01 19.15
C THR A 222 4.36 13.33 18.77
N TRP A 223 5.47 14.07 18.85
CA TRP A 223 6.80 13.50 18.70
C TRP A 223 7.07 12.38 19.72
N SER A 224 6.58 12.54 20.96
CA SER A 224 6.69 11.52 21.99
C SER A 224 5.95 10.25 21.61
N ASP A 225 4.73 10.35 21.06
CA ASP A 225 3.98 9.19 20.59
C ASP A 225 4.73 8.50 19.44
N LEU A 226 5.21 9.29 18.44
CA LEU A 226 5.94 8.74 17.31
C LEU A 226 7.21 8.02 17.76
N ASN A 227 8.02 8.65 18.59
CA ASN A 227 9.25 8.03 19.08
C ASN A 227 8.98 6.81 19.98
N GLY A 228 7.87 6.82 20.72
CA GLY A 228 7.39 5.64 21.45
C GLY A 228 7.02 4.48 20.49
N CYS A 229 6.34 4.77 19.38
CA CYS A 229 6.05 3.75 18.35
C CYS A 229 7.33 3.22 17.68
N LEU A 230 8.25 4.13 17.32
CA LEU A 230 9.51 3.77 16.67
C LEU A 230 10.38 2.87 17.56
N ALA A 231 10.45 3.18 18.88
CA ALA A 231 11.16 2.34 19.83
C ALA A 231 10.61 0.90 19.90
N LEU A 232 9.28 0.72 19.80
CA LEU A 232 8.66 -0.60 19.74
C LEU A 232 8.95 -1.36 18.43
N LEU A 233 9.44 -0.66 17.40
CA LEU A 233 9.89 -1.22 16.12
C LEU A 233 11.42 -1.35 16.03
N ASP A 234 12.11 -1.34 17.16
CA ASP A 234 13.59 -1.36 17.24
C ASP A 234 14.22 -0.25 16.37
N SER A 235 13.64 0.93 16.38
CA SER A 235 14.11 2.09 15.63
C SER A 235 14.50 3.24 16.55
N ASP A 236 15.56 3.95 16.20
CA ASP A 236 15.88 5.22 16.80
C ASP A 236 14.75 6.22 16.56
N GLY A 237 14.59 7.18 17.48
CA GLY A 237 13.62 8.24 17.37
C GLY A 237 14.04 9.31 16.36
N VAL A 238 13.05 10.00 15.79
CA VAL A 238 13.26 11.18 14.95
C VAL A 238 13.48 12.43 15.81
N ASP A 239 14.18 13.43 15.25
CA ASP A 239 14.42 14.70 15.93
C ASP A 239 13.10 15.47 16.11
N ALA A 240 12.79 15.81 17.34
CA ALA A 240 11.58 16.54 17.72
C ALA A 240 11.67 18.07 17.50
N SER A 241 12.72 18.58 16.87
CA SER A 241 12.89 20.01 16.59
C SER A 241 12.10 20.51 15.37
N ALA A 242 11.65 19.59 14.50
CA ALA A 242 10.84 19.90 13.32
C ALA A 242 9.37 20.20 13.70
N PRO A 243 8.56 20.79 12.80
CA PRO A 243 7.11 20.89 13.01
C PRO A 243 6.47 19.53 13.29
N VAL A 244 5.40 19.51 14.10
CA VAL A 244 4.68 18.26 14.41
C VAL A 244 4.24 17.61 13.11
N PRO A 245 4.56 16.31 12.89
CA PRO A 245 4.22 15.62 11.64
C PRO A 245 2.71 15.47 11.52
N THR A 246 2.25 15.45 10.29
CA THR A 246 0.85 15.12 9.97
C THR A 246 0.55 13.64 10.24
N ASP A 247 -0.74 13.25 10.28
CA ASP A 247 -1.14 11.83 10.35
C ASP A 247 -0.47 11.02 9.22
N HIS A 248 -0.35 11.59 8.01
CA HIS A 248 0.29 10.95 6.85
C HIS A 248 1.80 10.76 7.01
N ASP A 249 2.48 11.79 7.55
CA ASP A 249 3.91 11.69 7.84
C ASP A 249 4.20 10.61 8.88
N THR A 250 3.37 10.53 9.94
CA THR A 250 3.53 9.52 10.98
C THR A 250 3.27 8.11 10.45
N ASP A 251 2.25 7.93 9.61
CA ASP A 251 1.93 6.64 9.00
C ASP A 251 3.08 6.17 8.07
N ALA A 252 3.69 7.08 7.29
CA ALA A 252 4.85 6.75 6.48
C ALA A 252 6.09 6.40 7.32
N LEU A 253 6.43 7.21 8.35
CA LEU A 253 7.60 6.97 9.22
C LEU A 253 7.48 5.65 9.99
N VAL A 254 6.33 5.41 10.63
CA VAL A 254 6.06 4.15 11.33
C VAL A 254 6.11 2.96 10.39
N SER A 255 5.58 3.10 9.17
CA SER A 255 5.57 2.02 8.20
C SER A 255 6.95 1.69 7.64
N ALA A 256 7.83 2.67 7.42
CA ALA A 256 9.21 2.42 6.99
C ALA A 256 9.99 1.62 8.05
N ALA A 257 9.93 2.03 9.32
CA ALA A 257 10.50 1.26 10.43
C ALA A 257 9.82 -0.10 10.59
N GLY A 258 8.49 -0.16 10.42
CA GLY A 258 7.68 -1.38 10.50
C GLY A 258 8.05 -2.42 9.44
N LEU A 259 8.30 -2.00 8.19
CA LEU A 259 8.79 -2.88 7.13
C LEU A 259 10.14 -3.50 7.48
N ARG A 260 11.08 -2.67 7.96
CA ARG A 260 12.40 -3.13 8.43
C ARG A 260 12.28 -4.13 9.58
N TRP A 261 11.40 -3.86 10.51
CA TRP A 261 11.15 -4.74 11.66
C TRP A 261 10.50 -6.06 11.23
N LEU A 262 9.44 -6.01 10.41
CA LEU A 262 8.71 -7.20 9.95
C LEU A 262 9.56 -8.12 9.08
N CYS A 263 10.39 -7.57 8.18
CA CYS A 263 11.14 -8.40 7.24
C CYS A 263 12.22 -9.28 7.90
N ARG A 264 12.54 -9.03 9.20
CA ARG A 264 13.40 -9.90 10.01
C ARG A 264 12.76 -11.26 10.27
N ASN A 265 11.43 -11.35 10.19
CA ASN A 265 10.70 -12.60 10.33
C ASN A 265 10.49 -13.26 8.95
N PRO A 266 11.15 -14.40 8.65
CA PRO A 266 10.97 -15.07 7.36
C PRO A 266 9.54 -15.49 7.07
N GLY A 267 8.73 -15.72 8.11
CA GLY A 267 7.33 -16.13 7.99
C GLY A 267 6.41 -15.10 7.32
N VAL A 268 6.84 -13.82 7.23
CA VAL A 268 6.04 -12.78 6.56
C VAL A 268 5.90 -13.02 5.06
N TRP A 269 6.81 -13.78 4.46
CA TRP A 269 6.81 -14.09 3.02
C TRP A 269 5.92 -15.27 2.65
N SER A 270 5.51 -16.08 3.64
CA SER A 270 4.64 -17.23 3.45
C SER A 270 3.64 -17.32 4.61
N PRO A 271 2.80 -16.28 4.81
CA PRO A 271 1.89 -16.22 5.94
C PRO A 271 0.79 -17.26 5.82
N ALA A 272 0.21 -17.65 6.97
CA ALA A 272 -0.96 -18.49 7.00
C ALA A 272 -2.13 -17.83 6.26
N GLY A 273 -2.77 -18.56 5.36
CA GLY A 273 -3.87 -18.05 4.54
C GLY A 273 -3.48 -17.54 3.16
N LEU A 274 -2.19 -17.32 2.88
CA LEU A 274 -1.73 -16.97 1.53
C LEU A 274 -1.90 -18.16 0.59
N ASN A 275 -3.01 -18.17 -0.14
CA ASN A 275 -3.37 -19.22 -1.09
C ASN A 275 -3.06 -18.81 -2.54
N GLU A 276 -3.26 -19.73 -3.49
CA GLU A 276 -3.01 -19.51 -4.90
C GLU A 276 -3.80 -18.31 -5.45
N ARG A 277 -5.05 -18.14 -5.04
CA ARG A 277 -5.88 -17.00 -5.45
C ARG A 277 -5.27 -15.67 -4.99
N ALA A 278 -4.81 -15.59 -3.75
CA ALA A 278 -4.12 -14.41 -3.23
C ALA A 278 -2.83 -14.14 -4.01
N GLN A 279 -2.06 -15.18 -4.33
CA GLN A 279 -0.79 -15.06 -5.06
C GLN A 279 -0.97 -14.65 -6.54
N ARG A 280 -2.10 -14.95 -7.15
CA ARG A 280 -2.31 -14.67 -8.58
C ARG A 280 -3.25 -13.50 -8.87
N GLN A 281 -4.17 -13.22 -7.96
CA GLN A 281 -5.31 -12.36 -8.24
C GLN A 281 -5.52 -11.26 -7.20
N GLU A 282 -5.58 -11.59 -5.91
CA GLU A 282 -6.08 -10.67 -4.90
C GLU A 282 -5.00 -9.91 -4.14
N GLY A 283 -3.77 -10.43 -4.10
CA GLY A 283 -2.69 -9.87 -3.30
C GLY A 283 -2.84 -10.14 -1.81
N TRP A 284 -1.91 -9.58 -1.03
CA TRP A 284 -1.84 -9.80 0.42
C TRP A 284 -1.22 -8.59 1.14
N ILE A 285 -1.79 -8.19 2.25
CA ILE A 285 -1.21 -7.18 3.13
C ILE A 285 0.01 -7.79 3.82
N PHE A 286 1.17 -7.18 3.62
CA PHE A 286 2.44 -7.67 4.17
C PHE A 286 2.43 -7.68 5.69
N GLY A 287 2.70 -8.84 6.27
CA GLY A 287 2.66 -9.07 7.71
C GLY A 287 1.35 -9.64 8.25
N VAL A 288 0.24 -9.63 7.52
CA VAL A 288 -1.01 -10.28 7.96
C VAL A 288 -0.82 -11.80 7.95
N GLY A 289 -1.30 -12.49 9.00
CA GLY A 289 -1.15 -13.95 9.16
C GLY A 289 0.28 -14.44 9.40
N ALA A 290 1.26 -13.53 9.51
CA ALA A 290 2.62 -13.91 9.86
C ALA A 290 2.71 -14.30 11.35
N PRO A 291 3.50 -15.29 11.72
CA PRO A 291 3.72 -15.65 13.11
C PRO A 291 4.34 -14.45 13.89
N HIS A 292 4.03 -14.40 15.19
CA HIS A 292 4.57 -13.38 16.12
C HIS A 292 6.03 -13.66 16.46
#